data_b9a2ce13135f82c0acb316346a365bc4
#
_entry.id   b9a2ce13135f82c0acb316346a365bc4
#
_cell.length_a   1.000
_cell.length_b   1.000
_cell.length_c   1.000
_cell.angle_alpha   90.00
_cell.angle_beta   90.00
_cell.angle_gamma   90.00
#
_symmetry.space_group_name_H-M   'P 1'
#
loop_
_entity.id
_entity.type
_entity.pdbx_description
1 polymer ?
#
loop_
_entity_poly.entity_id
_entity_poly.type
_entity_poly.pdbx_seq_one_letter_code
_entity_poly.pdbx_strand_id
1 'polypeptide(L)'
;MGKDKLKKFAENKTFRCLVQPEFDEIFGKDHPLKGRWHADFFRNDRPIVLELGCGKGEYTVALAADDPARNYIGVDIKGARMWRGAKTATEQGMDNVGFLRTRIEFITSFFAPGEVSELWITFPDPQLKTRRAKKRLTAPPFLACYAQLLAPGGWINLKTDSQHLYRYTGEVIRRCGLRCAVSNPDIYGTGYACLLYTSPSPRD
;
A
#
# COMPACT_ATOMS: atom_id res chain seq x y z
N MET A 1 -9.85 18.02 -18.18
CA MET A 1 -9.17 16.95 -17.40
C MET A 1 -7.64 16.89 -17.55
N GLY A 2 -7.04 17.31 -18.66
CA GLY A 2 -5.59 17.23 -18.87
C GLY A 2 -4.73 18.20 -18.03
N LYS A 3 -5.12 19.46 -17.92
CA LYS A 3 -4.32 20.51 -17.25
C LYS A 3 -4.10 20.26 -15.75
N ASP A 4 -5.12 19.81 -15.00
CA ASP A 4 -5.00 19.51 -13.58
C ASP A 4 -4.07 18.33 -13.29
N LYS A 5 -4.05 17.33 -14.18
CA LYS A 5 -3.16 16.18 -14.04
C LYS A 5 -1.70 16.57 -14.17
N LEU A 6 -1.37 17.39 -15.16
CA LEU A 6 0.00 17.89 -15.38
C LEU A 6 0.47 18.77 -14.21
N LYS A 7 -0.41 19.65 -13.69
CA LYS A 7 -0.14 20.49 -12.52
C LYS A 7 0.18 19.61 -11.29
N LYS A 8 -0.62 18.58 -11.02
CA LYS A 8 -0.37 17.64 -9.92
C LYS A 8 0.94 16.89 -10.06
N PHE A 9 1.30 16.46 -11.27
CA PHE A 9 2.60 15.83 -11.52
C PHE A 9 3.78 16.78 -11.31
N ALA A 10 3.63 18.05 -11.68
CA ALA A 10 4.66 19.06 -11.42
C ALA A 10 4.83 19.29 -9.90
N GLU A 11 3.72 19.46 -9.18
CA GLU A 11 3.71 19.64 -7.74
C GLU A 11 4.24 18.41 -6.99
N ASN A 12 3.94 17.20 -7.46
CA ASN A 12 4.47 15.96 -6.87
C ASN A 12 6.00 15.93 -6.78
N LYS A 13 6.71 16.60 -7.71
CA LYS A 13 8.17 16.66 -7.70
C LYS A 13 8.72 17.50 -6.54
N THR A 14 7.90 18.32 -5.91
CA THR A 14 8.29 19.18 -4.78
C THR A 14 8.08 18.49 -3.43
N PHE A 15 7.30 17.39 -3.38
CA PHE A 15 7.03 16.68 -2.15
C PHE A 15 8.14 15.69 -1.80
N ARG A 16 8.86 15.97 -0.72
CA ARG A 16 9.91 15.08 -0.21
C ARG A 16 9.39 13.68 0.14
N CYS A 17 8.14 13.60 0.59
CA CYS A 17 7.50 12.32 0.96
C CYS A 17 7.11 11.46 -0.24
N LEU A 18 7.27 11.91 -1.50
CA LEU A 18 6.82 11.18 -2.69
C LEU A 18 7.99 10.78 -3.60
N VAL A 19 8.27 9.49 -3.65
CA VAL A 19 9.28 8.86 -4.51
C VAL A 19 8.62 8.41 -5.81
N GLN A 20 9.10 8.89 -6.95
CA GLN A 20 8.55 8.62 -8.28
C GLN A 20 9.66 8.27 -9.28
N PRO A 21 10.27 7.09 -9.18
CA PRO A 21 11.30 6.68 -10.14
C PRO A 21 10.70 6.48 -11.53
N GLU A 22 11.48 6.72 -12.55
CA GLU A 22 11.13 6.35 -13.92
C GLU A 22 11.32 4.85 -14.14
N PHE A 23 10.64 4.31 -15.16
CA PHE A 23 10.67 2.87 -15.42
C PHE A 23 12.07 2.31 -15.63
N ASP A 24 12.91 3.03 -16.35
CA ASP A 24 14.29 2.60 -16.68
C ASP A 24 15.22 2.59 -15.46
N GLU A 25 14.86 3.27 -14.40
CA GLU A 25 15.61 3.30 -13.14
C GLU A 25 15.40 2.04 -12.32
N ILE A 26 14.28 1.32 -12.55
CA ILE A 26 13.84 0.17 -11.73
C ILE A 26 13.72 -1.13 -12.51
N PHE A 27 13.63 -1.09 -13.84
CA PHE A 27 13.46 -2.31 -14.63
C PHE A 27 14.73 -3.15 -14.60
N GLY A 28 14.64 -4.32 -13.95
CA GLY A 28 15.78 -5.23 -13.76
C GLY A 28 16.86 -4.71 -12.80
N LYS A 29 16.55 -3.70 -12.00
CA LYS A 29 17.49 -3.07 -11.05
C LYS A 29 16.83 -2.87 -9.68
N ASP A 30 17.65 -2.77 -8.65
CA ASP A 30 17.22 -2.34 -7.33
C ASP A 30 17.28 -0.81 -7.23
N HIS A 31 16.28 -0.24 -6.58
CA HIS A 31 16.23 1.19 -6.27
C HIS A 31 17.20 1.51 -5.11
N PRO A 32 17.87 2.67 -5.08
CA PRO A 32 18.81 3.06 -4.01
C PRO A 32 18.23 3.02 -2.59
N LEU A 33 16.91 3.18 -2.43
CA LEU A 33 16.25 3.08 -1.11
C LEU A 33 16.02 1.65 -0.64
N LYS A 34 16.27 0.61 -1.44
CA LYS A 34 16.12 -0.78 -1.04
C LYS A 34 17.04 -1.10 0.14
N GLY A 35 16.48 -1.49 1.28
CA GLY A 35 17.20 -1.72 2.55
C GLY A 35 17.68 -0.43 3.24
N ARG A 36 17.26 0.73 2.78
CA ARG A 36 17.71 2.02 3.28
C ARG A 36 16.59 3.01 3.61
N TRP A 37 15.34 2.55 3.63
CA TRP A 37 14.20 3.40 3.95
C TRP A 37 14.31 4.04 5.33
N HIS A 38 14.79 3.31 6.34
CA HIS A 38 15.02 3.82 7.68
C HIS A 38 16.08 4.93 7.68
N ALA A 39 17.25 4.66 7.09
CA ALA A 39 18.39 5.57 7.15
C ALA A 39 18.22 6.80 6.25
N ASP A 40 17.83 6.59 4.98
CA ASP A 40 17.91 7.63 3.95
C ASP A 40 16.60 8.40 3.76
N PHE A 41 15.47 7.75 4.02
CA PHE A 41 14.16 8.37 3.81
C PHE A 41 13.53 8.86 5.12
N PHE A 42 13.25 7.97 6.08
CA PHE A 42 12.58 8.32 7.34
C PHE A 42 13.53 8.87 8.41
N ARG A 43 14.79 8.47 8.39
CA ARG A 43 15.83 8.83 9.38
C ARG A 43 15.44 8.41 10.80
N ASN A 44 14.82 7.26 10.92
CA ASN A 44 14.42 6.63 12.17
C ASN A 44 14.27 5.11 11.96
N ASP A 45 14.19 4.33 13.04
CA ASP A 45 14.10 2.86 13.02
C ASP A 45 12.68 2.34 13.30
N ARG A 46 11.64 3.18 13.14
CA ARG A 46 10.24 2.77 13.34
C ARG A 46 9.85 1.70 12.31
N PRO A 47 9.07 0.68 12.70
CA PRO A 47 8.63 -0.37 11.77
C PRO A 47 7.93 0.20 10.54
N ILE A 48 8.19 -0.38 9.37
CA ILE A 48 7.60 0.08 8.10
C ILE A 48 6.34 -0.72 7.80
N VAL A 49 5.26 0.02 7.53
CA VAL A 49 3.96 -0.50 7.09
C VAL A 49 3.69 -0.01 5.66
N LEU A 50 3.31 -0.92 4.77
CA LEU A 50 2.95 -0.56 3.39
C LEU A 50 1.44 -0.63 3.20
N GLU A 51 0.86 0.37 2.51
CA GLU A 51 -0.47 0.29 1.92
C GLU A 51 -0.35 0.07 0.40
N LEU A 52 -0.80 -1.08 -0.08
CA LEU A 52 -0.73 -1.46 -1.48
C LEU A 52 -2.00 -1.06 -2.24
N GLY A 53 -1.85 -0.22 -3.26
CA GLY A 53 -2.96 0.36 -4.01
C GLY A 53 -3.59 1.55 -3.27
N CYS A 54 -2.78 2.39 -2.66
CA CYS A 54 -3.22 3.48 -1.77
C CYS A 54 -4.10 4.56 -2.44
N GLY A 55 -4.20 4.57 -3.76
CA GLY A 55 -5.04 5.52 -4.49
C GLY A 55 -4.70 6.97 -4.22
N LYS A 56 -5.53 7.66 -3.44
CA LYS A 56 -5.28 9.05 -3.02
C LYS A 56 -4.36 9.17 -1.79
N GLY A 57 -4.02 8.06 -1.14
CA GLY A 57 -3.19 8.03 0.06
C GLY A 57 -3.86 8.51 1.34
N GLU A 58 -5.19 8.66 1.31
CA GLU A 58 -5.95 9.14 2.46
C GLU A 58 -5.91 8.13 3.63
N TYR A 59 -5.92 6.83 3.30
CA TYR A 59 -5.82 5.78 4.30
C TYR A 59 -4.39 5.68 4.88
N THR A 60 -3.37 5.80 4.03
CA THR A 60 -1.95 5.88 4.48
C THR A 60 -1.74 7.01 5.49
N VAL A 61 -2.26 8.21 5.17
CA VAL A 61 -2.17 9.39 6.06
C VAL A 61 -2.93 9.16 7.37
N ALA A 62 -4.14 8.59 7.31
CA ALA A 62 -4.94 8.32 8.49
C ALA A 62 -4.28 7.30 9.43
N LEU A 63 -3.75 6.20 8.88
CA LEU A 63 -3.00 5.20 9.65
C LEU A 63 -1.77 5.82 10.34
N ALA A 64 -1.02 6.66 9.61
CA ALA A 64 0.16 7.31 10.14
C ALA A 64 -0.15 8.34 11.23
N ALA A 65 -1.29 9.00 11.15
CA ALA A 65 -1.75 9.93 12.19
C ALA A 65 -2.22 9.19 13.46
N ASP A 66 -2.85 8.02 13.29
CA ASP A 66 -3.38 7.19 14.37
C ASP A 66 -2.26 6.45 15.14
N ASP A 67 -1.22 6.02 14.43
CA ASP A 67 -0.07 5.34 15.05
C ASP A 67 1.26 5.99 14.62
N PRO A 68 1.72 7.02 15.33
CA PRO A 68 2.98 7.70 15.04
C PRO A 68 4.24 6.88 15.40
N ALA A 69 4.09 5.71 16.05
CA ALA A 69 5.20 4.84 16.38
C ALA A 69 5.70 4.02 15.17
N ARG A 70 5.04 4.12 14.01
CA ARG A 70 5.39 3.42 12.78
C ARG A 70 5.55 4.37 11.60
N ASN A 71 6.28 3.91 10.58
CA ASN A 71 6.40 4.58 9.28
C ASN A 71 5.42 3.95 8.28
N TYR A 72 4.72 4.78 7.51
CA TYR A 72 3.72 4.33 6.55
C TYR A 72 4.09 4.73 5.13
N ILE A 73 4.05 3.79 4.20
CA ILE A 73 4.33 4.04 2.79
C ILE A 73 3.13 3.60 1.94
N GLY A 74 2.49 4.57 1.29
CA GLY A 74 1.44 4.30 0.31
C GLY A 74 2.04 3.99 -1.06
N VAL A 75 1.67 2.86 -1.66
CA VAL A 75 2.16 2.42 -2.97
C VAL A 75 1.03 2.41 -3.98
N ASP A 76 1.18 3.11 -5.09
CA ASP A 76 0.25 3.09 -6.25
C ASP A 76 0.99 3.45 -7.54
N ILE A 77 0.42 3.08 -8.68
CA ILE A 77 0.92 3.47 -10.00
C ILE A 77 0.46 4.87 -10.42
N LYS A 78 -0.61 5.37 -9.82
CA LYS A 78 -1.29 6.60 -10.25
C LYS A 78 -0.82 7.81 -9.46
N GLY A 79 0.34 8.37 -9.78
CA GLY A 79 0.93 9.53 -9.10
C GLY A 79 0.00 10.75 -8.97
N ALA A 80 -0.86 11.03 -9.98
CA ALA A 80 -1.82 12.13 -9.89
C ALA A 80 -2.90 11.93 -8.81
N ARG A 81 -3.15 10.67 -8.38
CA ARG A 81 -4.03 10.38 -7.23
C ARG A 81 -3.29 10.56 -5.91
N MET A 82 -2.07 10.02 -5.82
CA MET A 82 -1.21 10.11 -4.63
C MET A 82 -0.89 11.55 -4.24
N TRP A 83 -0.98 12.49 -5.18
CA TRP A 83 -0.84 13.93 -4.93
C TRP A 83 -1.63 14.40 -3.71
N ARG A 84 -2.85 13.89 -3.49
CA ARG A 84 -3.69 14.32 -2.35
C ARG A 84 -3.05 13.95 -1.01
N GLY A 85 -2.66 12.70 -0.85
CA GLY A 85 -2.01 12.22 0.38
C GLY A 85 -0.66 12.88 0.61
N ALA A 86 0.17 12.97 -0.44
CA ALA A 86 1.48 13.61 -0.36
C ALA A 86 1.38 15.09 0.03
N LYS A 87 0.40 15.81 -0.52
CA LYS A 87 0.13 17.19 -0.14
C LYS A 87 -0.29 17.30 1.31
N THR A 88 -1.26 16.49 1.76
CA THR A 88 -1.73 16.47 3.15
C THR A 88 -0.57 16.16 4.11
N ALA A 89 0.23 15.13 3.84
CA ALA A 89 1.39 14.78 4.67
C ALA A 89 2.42 15.93 4.75
N THR A 90 2.67 16.62 3.63
CA THR A 90 3.58 17.77 3.57
C THR A 90 3.03 18.95 4.35
N GLU A 91 1.75 19.30 4.17
CA GLU A 91 1.10 20.44 4.85
C GLU A 91 1.01 20.23 6.37
N GLN A 92 0.88 18.96 6.81
CA GLN A 92 0.83 18.60 8.23
C GLN A 92 2.21 18.29 8.84
N GLY A 93 3.28 18.36 8.05
CA GLY A 93 4.64 18.09 8.54
C GLY A 93 4.85 16.66 9.03
N MET A 94 4.14 15.67 8.46
CA MET A 94 4.24 14.27 8.86
C MET A 94 5.59 13.67 8.46
N ASP A 95 6.38 13.24 9.44
CA ASP A 95 7.71 12.64 9.24
C ASP A 95 7.67 11.11 9.04
N ASN A 96 6.53 10.51 9.35
CA ASN A 96 6.30 9.07 9.29
C ASN A 96 5.48 8.62 8.06
N VAL A 97 5.32 9.49 7.05
CA VAL A 97 4.57 9.18 5.82
C VAL A 97 5.46 9.26 4.60
N GLY A 98 5.40 8.23 3.77
CA GLY A 98 6.00 8.19 2.45
C GLY A 98 5.01 7.71 1.40
N PHE A 99 5.29 8.05 0.14
CA PHE A 99 4.57 7.54 -1.02
C PHE A 99 5.54 7.05 -2.07
N LEU A 100 5.23 5.91 -2.67
CA LEU A 100 6.03 5.29 -3.72
C LEU A 100 5.17 5.08 -4.96
N ARG A 101 5.48 5.79 -6.05
CA ARG A 101 4.83 5.58 -7.33
C ARG A 101 5.52 4.45 -8.10
N THR A 102 4.95 3.26 -8.01
CA THR A 102 5.43 2.11 -8.78
C THR A 102 4.31 1.11 -9.07
N ARG A 103 4.58 0.13 -9.90
CA ARG A 103 3.73 -1.05 -10.03
C ARG A 103 4.06 -2.01 -8.89
N ILE A 104 3.04 -2.60 -8.27
CA ILE A 104 3.22 -3.53 -7.13
C ILE A 104 4.06 -4.76 -7.54
N GLU A 105 4.03 -5.13 -8.82
CA GLU A 105 4.86 -6.20 -9.36
C GLU A 105 6.37 -5.95 -9.21
N PHE A 106 6.80 -4.70 -9.03
CA PHE A 106 8.21 -4.32 -8.84
C PHE A 106 8.57 -4.02 -7.38
N ILE A 107 7.68 -4.35 -6.43
CA ILE A 107 7.86 -3.98 -5.02
C ILE A 107 9.17 -4.51 -4.41
N THR A 108 9.63 -5.68 -4.85
CA THR A 108 10.90 -6.28 -4.40
C THR A 108 12.15 -5.53 -4.86
N SER A 109 12.03 -4.63 -5.84
CA SER A 109 13.11 -3.72 -6.22
C SER A 109 13.26 -2.54 -5.25
N PHE A 110 12.28 -2.31 -4.39
CA PHE A 110 12.27 -1.17 -3.47
C PHE A 110 12.46 -1.55 -2.00
N PHE A 111 12.19 -2.80 -1.64
CA PHE A 111 12.29 -3.25 -0.26
C PHE A 111 13.17 -4.50 -0.18
N ALA A 112 14.09 -4.49 0.77
CA ALA A 112 14.94 -5.62 1.10
C ALA A 112 14.15 -6.70 1.86
N PRO A 113 14.65 -7.95 1.89
CA PRO A 113 14.07 -8.98 2.74
C PRO A 113 13.97 -8.56 4.20
N GLY A 114 12.77 -8.70 4.78
CA GLY A 114 12.53 -8.38 6.20
C GLY A 114 12.41 -6.88 6.51
N GLU A 115 12.43 -5.99 5.51
CA GLU A 115 12.37 -4.54 5.73
C GLU A 115 10.96 -4.02 6.08
N VAL A 116 9.92 -4.80 5.77
CA VAL A 116 8.52 -4.42 5.97
C VAL A 116 7.90 -5.25 7.09
N SER A 117 7.31 -4.60 8.08
CA SER A 117 6.66 -5.26 9.21
C SER A 117 5.21 -5.66 8.93
N GLU A 118 4.51 -4.91 8.09
CA GLU A 118 3.08 -5.08 7.86
C GLU A 118 2.65 -4.57 6.49
N LEU A 119 1.66 -5.26 5.89
CA LEU A 119 1.05 -4.87 4.62
C LEU A 119 -0.44 -4.65 4.80
N TRP A 120 -0.94 -3.55 4.23
CA TRP A 120 -2.36 -3.27 4.09
C TRP A 120 -2.77 -3.28 2.62
N ILE A 121 -3.85 -3.97 2.33
CA ILE A 121 -4.52 -3.99 1.02
C ILE A 121 -5.93 -3.47 1.25
N THR A 122 -6.15 -2.18 0.94
CA THR A 122 -7.40 -1.49 1.25
C THR A 122 -8.23 -1.28 0.00
N PHE A 123 -9.43 -1.83 -0.02
CA PHE A 123 -10.41 -1.72 -1.10
C PHE A 123 -9.83 -1.90 -2.51
N PRO A 124 -9.04 -2.96 -2.76
CA PRO A 124 -8.44 -3.19 -4.07
C PRO A 124 -9.50 -3.54 -5.10
N ASP A 125 -9.17 -3.33 -6.39
CA ASP A 125 -10.01 -3.80 -7.49
C ASP A 125 -10.17 -5.34 -7.41
N PRO A 126 -11.39 -5.86 -7.25
CA PRO A 126 -11.63 -7.30 -7.07
C PRO A 126 -11.33 -8.14 -8.31
N GLN A 127 -11.09 -7.53 -9.47
CA GLN A 127 -10.77 -8.20 -10.73
C GLN A 127 -11.73 -9.38 -10.99
N LEU A 128 -13.04 -9.09 -11.13
CA LEU A 128 -14.11 -10.10 -11.17
C LEU A 128 -13.95 -11.13 -12.28
N LYS A 129 -13.40 -10.74 -13.45
CA LYS A 129 -13.19 -11.67 -14.58
C LYS A 129 -12.12 -12.70 -14.23
N THR A 130 -12.44 -14.00 -14.42
CA THR A 130 -11.54 -15.13 -14.13
C THR A 130 -10.17 -14.99 -14.81
N ARG A 131 -10.10 -14.53 -16.06
CA ARG A 131 -8.84 -14.27 -16.77
C ARG A 131 -7.93 -13.23 -16.09
N ARG A 132 -8.50 -12.43 -15.19
CA ARG A 132 -7.78 -11.41 -14.41
C ARG A 132 -7.47 -11.82 -12.98
N ALA A 133 -7.85 -13.05 -12.56
CA ALA A 133 -7.64 -13.51 -11.18
C ALA A 133 -6.20 -13.35 -10.71
N LYS A 134 -5.21 -13.59 -11.60
CA LYS A 134 -3.78 -13.38 -11.31
C LYS A 134 -3.37 -11.94 -11.04
N LYS A 135 -4.26 -10.95 -11.30
CA LYS A 135 -4.04 -9.53 -11.03
C LYS A 135 -4.63 -9.07 -9.68
N ARG A 136 -5.32 -9.95 -8.96
CA ARG A 136 -5.78 -9.67 -7.61
C ARG A 136 -4.58 -9.53 -6.69
N LEU A 137 -4.57 -8.52 -5.84
CA LEU A 137 -3.43 -8.28 -4.94
C LEU A 137 -3.26 -9.38 -3.87
N THR A 138 -4.24 -10.25 -3.69
CA THR A 138 -4.15 -11.46 -2.85
C THR A 138 -3.91 -12.74 -3.65
N ALA A 139 -3.57 -12.64 -4.94
CA ALA A 139 -3.23 -13.82 -5.73
C ALA A 139 -1.86 -14.40 -5.32
N PRO A 140 -1.64 -15.73 -5.45
CA PRO A 140 -0.41 -16.38 -5.01
C PRO A 140 0.89 -15.73 -5.49
N PRO A 141 1.03 -15.24 -6.75
CA PRO A 141 2.25 -14.56 -7.17
C PRO A 141 2.54 -13.30 -6.37
N PHE A 142 1.52 -12.51 -6.01
CA PHE A 142 1.69 -11.33 -5.18
C PHE A 142 2.04 -11.70 -3.74
N LEU A 143 1.38 -12.71 -3.16
CA LEU A 143 1.71 -13.20 -1.82
C LEU A 143 3.16 -13.70 -1.74
N ALA A 144 3.66 -14.36 -2.80
CA ALA A 144 5.06 -14.76 -2.89
C ALA A 144 6.03 -13.57 -2.94
N CYS A 145 5.65 -12.46 -3.61
CA CYS A 145 6.42 -11.22 -3.57
C CYS A 145 6.42 -10.61 -2.16
N TYR A 146 5.27 -10.58 -1.51
CA TYR A 146 5.15 -9.99 -0.16
C TYR A 146 5.94 -10.78 0.90
N ALA A 147 5.94 -12.11 0.79
CA ALA A 147 6.73 -12.97 1.67
C ALA A 147 8.24 -12.69 1.63
N GLN A 148 8.75 -12.16 0.50
CA GLN A 148 10.16 -11.81 0.38
C GLN A 148 10.54 -10.56 1.18
N LEU A 149 9.63 -9.60 1.31
CA LEU A 149 9.93 -8.32 1.96
C LEU A 149 9.42 -8.21 3.40
N LEU A 150 8.49 -9.09 3.80
CA LEU A 150 7.97 -9.09 5.15
C LEU A 150 9.00 -9.59 6.17
N ALA A 151 9.09 -8.90 7.28
CA ALA A 151 9.83 -9.35 8.44
C ALA A 151 9.23 -10.66 9.01
N PRO A 152 10.03 -11.49 9.72
CA PRO A 152 9.51 -12.63 10.45
C PRO A 152 8.36 -12.22 11.38
N GLY A 153 7.22 -12.91 11.30
CA GLY A 153 6.03 -12.54 12.06
C GLY A 153 5.21 -11.40 11.48
N GLY A 154 5.60 -10.87 10.33
CA GLY A 154 4.86 -9.80 9.66
C GLY A 154 3.46 -10.22 9.19
N TRP A 155 2.56 -9.25 9.05
CA TRP A 155 1.15 -9.46 8.75
C TRP A 155 0.74 -8.86 7.41
N ILE A 156 -0.26 -9.50 6.79
CA ILE A 156 -0.97 -8.95 5.62
C ILE A 156 -2.42 -8.75 6.02
N ASN A 157 -2.90 -7.52 5.93
CA ASN A 157 -4.27 -7.14 6.20
C ASN A 157 -5.01 -6.86 4.89
N LEU A 158 -6.15 -7.49 4.71
CA LEU A 158 -7.07 -7.19 3.61
C LEU A 158 -8.33 -6.55 4.16
N LYS A 159 -8.67 -5.38 3.64
CA LYS A 159 -9.97 -4.75 3.84
C LYS A 159 -10.66 -4.60 2.48
N THR A 160 -11.85 -5.17 2.33
CA THR A 160 -12.57 -5.15 1.05
C THR A 160 -14.09 -5.15 1.28
N ASP A 161 -14.81 -4.42 0.43
CA ASP A 161 -16.26 -4.43 0.31
C ASP A 161 -16.75 -5.53 -0.66
N SER A 162 -15.83 -6.17 -1.38
CA SER A 162 -16.14 -7.21 -2.35
C SER A 162 -16.21 -8.59 -1.70
N GLN A 163 -17.43 -9.14 -1.57
CA GLN A 163 -17.62 -10.54 -1.13
C GLN A 163 -16.89 -11.54 -2.02
N HIS A 164 -16.80 -11.24 -3.34
CA HIS A 164 -16.08 -12.10 -4.28
C HIS A 164 -14.59 -12.17 -3.92
N LEU A 165 -13.95 -11.02 -3.67
CA LEU A 165 -12.52 -10.97 -3.30
C LEU A 165 -12.28 -11.57 -1.92
N TYR A 166 -13.17 -11.34 -0.96
CA TYR A 166 -13.13 -11.94 0.37
C TYR A 166 -13.10 -13.46 0.30
N ARG A 167 -14.07 -14.07 -0.42
CA ARG A 167 -14.14 -15.53 -0.60
C ARG A 167 -12.92 -16.08 -1.32
N TYR A 168 -12.53 -15.44 -2.42
CA TYR A 168 -11.32 -15.80 -3.16
C TYR A 168 -10.07 -15.80 -2.29
N THR A 169 -9.89 -14.75 -1.47
CA THR A 169 -8.73 -14.66 -0.58
C THR A 169 -8.74 -15.77 0.47
N GLY A 170 -9.89 -16.09 1.06
CA GLY A 170 -10.02 -17.23 1.97
C GLY A 170 -9.64 -18.56 1.33
N GLU A 171 -9.99 -18.79 0.06
CA GLU A 171 -9.57 -19.97 -0.69
C GLU A 171 -8.05 -19.99 -0.94
N VAL A 172 -7.46 -18.84 -1.30
CA VAL A 172 -6.01 -18.73 -1.49
C VAL A 172 -5.26 -19.03 -0.19
N ILE A 173 -5.69 -18.45 0.94
CA ILE A 173 -5.11 -18.68 2.27
C ILE A 173 -5.08 -20.19 2.57
N ARG A 174 -6.22 -20.90 2.40
CA ARG A 174 -6.30 -22.34 2.64
C ARG A 174 -5.39 -23.14 1.69
N ARG A 175 -5.41 -22.81 0.41
CA ARG A 175 -4.60 -23.52 -0.61
C ARG A 175 -3.10 -23.34 -0.43
N CYS A 176 -2.68 -22.17 0.03
CA CYS A 176 -1.28 -21.86 0.28
C CYS A 176 -0.80 -22.24 1.70
N GLY A 177 -1.67 -22.83 2.53
CA GLY A 177 -1.33 -23.20 3.91
C GLY A 177 -0.97 -22.00 4.80
N LEU A 178 -1.51 -20.82 4.50
CA LEU A 178 -1.23 -19.61 5.27
C LEU A 178 -2.09 -19.56 6.53
N ARG A 179 -1.52 -19.04 7.62
CA ARG A 179 -2.26 -18.79 8.85
C ARG A 179 -3.18 -17.59 8.69
N CYS A 180 -4.46 -17.75 8.98
CA CYS A 180 -5.43 -16.66 9.09
C CYS A 180 -5.69 -16.38 10.58
N ALA A 181 -5.32 -15.21 11.06
CA ALA A 181 -5.55 -14.85 12.46
C ALA A 181 -6.99 -14.37 12.68
N VAL A 182 -7.48 -13.55 11.75
CA VAL A 182 -8.84 -12.98 11.83
C VAL A 182 -9.47 -13.05 10.45
N SER A 183 -10.71 -13.51 10.38
CA SER A 183 -11.54 -13.48 9.17
C SER A 183 -12.94 -13.04 9.58
N ASN A 184 -13.31 -11.83 9.17
CA ASN A 184 -14.58 -11.21 9.55
C ASN A 184 -15.32 -10.74 8.30
N PRO A 185 -16.51 -11.33 8.00
CA PRO A 185 -17.30 -10.94 6.84
C PRO A 185 -18.05 -9.60 7.02
N ASP A 186 -18.20 -9.13 8.28
CA ASP A 186 -18.89 -7.89 8.63
C ASP A 186 -18.09 -7.11 9.67
N ILE A 187 -17.26 -6.19 9.21
CA ILE A 187 -16.46 -5.33 10.10
C ILE A 187 -17.31 -4.27 10.84
N TYR A 188 -18.48 -3.92 10.33
CA TYR A 188 -19.29 -2.85 10.93
C TYR A 188 -20.02 -3.31 12.18
N GLY A 189 -20.29 -4.60 12.34
CA GLY A 189 -21.00 -5.18 13.49
C GLY A 189 -20.13 -5.59 14.68
N THR A 190 -18.79 -5.50 14.61
CA THR A 190 -17.92 -6.24 15.54
C THR A 190 -16.95 -5.41 16.36
N GLY A 191 -17.04 -4.08 16.36
CA GLY A 191 -16.17 -3.22 17.18
C GLY A 191 -14.68 -3.27 16.79
N TYR A 192 -14.27 -3.98 15.75
CA TYR A 192 -12.98 -3.79 15.14
C TYR A 192 -12.93 -2.36 14.62
N ALA A 193 -12.06 -1.55 15.19
CA ALA A 193 -11.86 -0.17 14.80
C ALA A 193 -11.65 -0.09 13.28
N CYS A 194 -12.73 0.14 12.57
CA CYS A 194 -12.66 0.69 11.26
C CYS A 194 -12.06 2.07 11.48
N LEU A 195 -10.86 2.34 11.04
CA LEU A 195 -10.44 3.70 10.82
C LEU A 195 -11.50 4.29 9.91
N LEU A 196 -12.40 5.09 10.55
CA LEU A 196 -13.61 5.59 9.93
C LEU A 196 -13.21 6.61 8.87
N TYR A 197 -12.91 6.12 7.69
CA TYR A 197 -13.07 6.93 6.51
C TYR A 197 -14.54 6.77 6.05
N THR A 198 -15.38 7.68 6.49
CA THR A 198 -16.76 7.83 6.02
C THR A 198 -16.78 8.63 4.72
N SER A 199 -16.07 8.19 3.71
CA SER A 199 -16.33 8.65 2.35
C SER A 199 -17.16 7.57 1.67
N PRO A 200 -18.25 7.93 0.98
CA PRO A 200 -18.97 6.97 0.15
C PRO A 200 -17.98 6.34 -0.83
N SER A 201 -18.18 5.05 -1.08
CA SER A 201 -17.38 4.30 -2.04
C SER A 201 -17.26 5.10 -3.34
N PRO A 202 -16.05 5.27 -3.92
CA PRO A 202 -15.92 5.96 -5.19
C PRO A 202 -16.59 5.24 -6.37
N ARG A 203 -17.49 4.31 -6.11
CA ARG A 203 -18.18 3.47 -7.10
C ARG A 203 -19.71 3.66 -7.14
N ASP A 204 -20.23 4.62 -6.38
CA ASP A 204 -21.61 5.08 -6.52
C ASP A 204 -21.69 6.22 -7.54
#